data_9189ddd4e7dd12a9a9134edd019a5e94
#
_entry.id   9189ddd4e7dd12a9a9134edd019a5e94
#
_cell.length_a   1.000
_cell.length_b   1.000
_cell.length_c   1.000
_cell.angle_alpha   90.00
_cell.angle_beta   90.00
_cell.angle_gamma   90.00
#
_symmetry.space_group_name_H-M   'P 1'
#
loop_
_entity.id
_entity.type
_entity.pdbx_description
1 polymer ?
#
loop_
_entity_poly.entity_id
_entity_poly.type
_entity_poly.pdbx_seq_one_letter_code
_entity_poly.pdbx_strand_id
1 'polypeptide(L)'
;MQTYLTQTKFNTHKYQRRVPQQLLDLVNTTYFRVSLGADTATATATAIQFNTIIDEALQLVNLNLPKDIIRMKLDKLVPTKATTKQKEGADKGEPKEAGIKEGLFLSIVSNYLASQKDNISADETRDKTYFYNSVCTAIFKHIGLATTTLLITDITYSHLLEFKEIISKLPKRNIQKYRSMEVADILKILDEIPIDDLLSARTVNKYIKWLRALFNFAHIRGIVKVNLPQAIPIVKTIDDRLQRLPLDESELNILLKAVPQQMQYLLQILAYTGMRLSELYKCKIETIEGYKCFSLMNRNIKLKTKSSYRIIPIHKSLLDNIKDFELHRSTISSDTLARTASDTIKKLKFKDMNKKSLYSLRHRFATRLIQKGADSSIVSELMGHSHTTMTLNRYSTGYSITQLHEVIYLL
;
A
#
# COMPACT_ATOMS: atom_id res chain seq x y z
N MET A 1 -33.11 -0.91 -24.61
CA MET A 1 -31.74 -1.46 -24.57
C MET A 1 -31.67 -2.65 -25.50
N GLN A 2 -30.75 -2.69 -26.46
CA GLN A 2 -30.66 -3.77 -27.46
C GLN A 2 -30.10 -5.01 -26.77
N THR A 3 -30.85 -6.14 -26.80
CA THR A 3 -30.49 -7.34 -26.02
C THR A 3 -29.47 -8.26 -26.71
N TYR A 4 -29.28 -8.07 -28.07
CA TYR A 4 -28.41 -8.93 -28.89
C TYR A 4 -28.71 -10.43 -28.77
N LEU A 5 -29.96 -10.77 -28.45
CA LEU A 5 -30.48 -12.14 -28.36
C LEU A 5 -31.07 -12.60 -29.67
N THR A 6 -30.74 -13.81 -30.07
CA THR A 6 -31.38 -14.51 -31.20
C THR A 6 -31.88 -15.87 -30.73
N GLN A 7 -33.08 -16.23 -31.14
CA GLN A 7 -33.63 -17.57 -30.89
C GLN A 7 -33.14 -18.53 -31.96
N THR A 8 -32.68 -19.71 -31.54
CA THR A 8 -32.21 -20.75 -32.46
C THR A 8 -33.36 -21.66 -32.92
N LYS A 9 -33.17 -22.46 -33.97
CA LYS A 9 -34.16 -23.46 -34.46
C LYS A 9 -34.53 -24.52 -33.40
N PHE A 10 -33.77 -24.63 -32.33
CA PHE A 10 -34.00 -25.58 -31.24
C PHE A 10 -34.62 -24.92 -30.01
N ASN A 11 -35.28 -23.79 -30.16
CA ASN A 11 -35.93 -23.02 -29.11
C ASN A 11 -35.02 -22.64 -27.93
N THR A 12 -33.70 -22.48 -28.21
CA THR A 12 -32.71 -21.94 -27.28
C THR A 12 -32.30 -20.53 -27.66
N HIS A 13 -31.83 -19.74 -26.70
CA HIS A 13 -31.38 -18.37 -26.91
C HIS A 13 -29.88 -18.31 -27.08
N LYS A 14 -29.43 -17.47 -27.99
CA LYS A 14 -28.01 -17.18 -28.23
C LYS A 14 -27.77 -15.70 -28.15
N TYR A 15 -26.81 -15.30 -27.31
CA TYR A 15 -26.28 -13.95 -27.29
C TYR A 15 -25.22 -13.81 -28.38
N GLN A 16 -25.33 -12.76 -29.22
CA GLN A 16 -24.35 -12.46 -30.24
C GLN A 16 -24.22 -10.93 -30.41
N ARG A 17 -23.13 -10.37 -29.92
CA ARG A 17 -22.80 -8.97 -30.08
C ARG A 17 -21.44 -8.85 -30.76
N ARG A 18 -21.32 -7.94 -31.75
CA ARG A 18 -20.03 -7.65 -32.39
C ARG A 18 -19.10 -7.00 -31.38
N VAL A 19 -17.83 -7.40 -31.37
CA VAL A 19 -16.80 -6.78 -30.51
C VAL A 19 -16.58 -5.34 -30.96
N PRO A 20 -16.73 -4.35 -30.07
CA PRO A 20 -16.39 -2.96 -30.37
C PRO A 20 -14.95 -2.80 -30.82
N GLN A 21 -14.67 -1.88 -31.73
CA GLN A 21 -13.35 -1.71 -32.35
C GLN A 21 -12.25 -1.48 -31.31
N GLN A 22 -12.55 -0.73 -30.24
CA GLN A 22 -11.62 -0.44 -29.16
C GLN A 22 -11.21 -1.67 -28.33
N LEU A 23 -11.98 -2.76 -28.41
CA LEU A 23 -11.74 -4.00 -27.67
C LEU A 23 -11.16 -5.12 -28.53
N LEU A 24 -11.06 -4.94 -29.86
CA LEU A 24 -10.59 -6.00 -30.80
C LEU A 24 -9.18 -6.49 -30.46
N ASP A 25 -8.29 -5.60 -30.07
CA ASP A 25 -6.90 -5.94 -29.70
C ASP A 25 -6.79 -6.72 -28.37
N LEU A 26 -7.89 -6.79 -27.62
CA LEU A 26 -7.92 -7.41 -26.30
C LEU A 26 -8.53 -8.82 -26.32
N VAL A 27 -9.29 -9.14 -27.37
CA VAL A 27 -9.96 -10.42 -27.55
C VAL A 27 -9.68 -11.02 -28.93
N ASN A 28 -9.48 -12.32 -28.99
CA ASN A 28 -9.18 -13.04 -30.25
C ASN A 28 -10.44 -13.41 -31.05
N THR A 29 -11.51 -12.63 -30.94
CA THR A 29 -12.78 -12.90 -31.62
C THR A 29 -13.39 -11.61 -32.13
N THR A 30 -14.14 -11.68 -33.24
CA THR A 30 -14.90 -10.56 -33.80
C THR A 30 -16.33 -10.44 -33.22
N TYR A 31 -16.79 -11.48 -32.52
CA TYR A 31 -18.10 -11.52 -31.89
C TYR A 31 -18.05 -12.21 -30.53
N PHE A 32 -18.69 -11.63 -29.54
CA PHE A 32 -19.05 -12.36 -28.32
C PHE A 32 -20.27 -13.24 -28.62
N ARG A 33 -20.10 -14.56 -28.51
CA ARG A 33 -21.14 -15.58 -28.77
C ARG A 33 -21.27 -16.52 -27.61
N VAL A 34 -22.45 -16.54 -26.98
CA VAL A 34 -22.74 -17.42 -25.84
C VAL A 34 -24.13 -18.04 -26.00
N SER A 35 -24.25 -19.35 -25.79
CA SER A 35 -25.55 -20.02 -25.72
C SER A 35 -26.13 -19.87 -24.31
N LEU A 36 -27.39 -19.42 -24.21
CA LEU A 36 -28.02 -19.05 -22.93
C LEU A 36 -29.17 -19.98 -22.49
N GLY A 37 -29.34 -21.10 -23.18
CA GLY A 37 -30.42 -22.07 -22.85
C GLY A 37 -31.80 -21.68 -23.41
N ALA A 38 -32.85 -22.31 -22.94
CA ALA A 38 -34.23 -22.19 -23.49
C ALA A 38 -35.08 -21.18 -22.71
N ASP A 39 -34.75 -20.87 -21.46
CA ASP A 39 -35.56 -19.92 -20.67
C ASP A 39 -35.29 -18.47 -21.08
N THR A 40 -36.33 -17.81 -21.62
CA THR A 40 -36.28 -16.44 -22.17
C THR A 40 -35.96 -15.39 -21.10
N ALA A 41 -36.50 -15.53 -19.88
CA ALA A 41 -36.26 -14.56 -18.80
C ALA A 41 -34.83 -14.58 -18.34
N THR A 42 -34.28 -15.75 -18.07
CA THR A 42 -32.86 -15.96 -17.69
C THR A 42 -31.92 -15.52 -18.83
N ALA A 43 -32.25 -15.86 -20.08
CA ALA A 43 -31.45 -15.49 -21.23
C ALA A 43 -31.41 -13.94 -21.41
N THR A 44 -32.53 -13.26 -21.21
CA THR A 44 -32.62 -11.79 -21.29
C THR A 44 -31.83 -11.13 -20.17
N ALA A 45 -31.98 -11.58 -18.93
CA ALA A 45 -31.23 -11.06 -17.79
C ALA A 45 -29.71 -11.22 -18.00
N THR A 46 -29.26 -12.39 -18.48
CA THR A 46 -27.85 -12.69 -18.76
C THR A 46 -27.32 -11.82 -19.93
N ALA A 47 -28.11 -11.60 -20.96
CA ALA A 47 -27.74 -10.73 -22.08
C ALA A 47 -27.55 -9.28 -21.64
N ILE A 48 -28.42 -8.77 -20.76
CA ILE A 48 -28.27 -7.43 -20.17
C ILE A 48 -26.98 -7.37 -19.35
N GLN A 49 -26.70 -8.38 -18.56
CA GLN A 49 -25.46 -8.45 -17.78
C GLN A 49 -24.21 -8.45 -18.66
N PHE A 50 -24.21 -9.17 -19.77
CA PHE A 50 -23.12 -9.18 -20.74
C PHE A 50 -22.94 -7.82 -21.40
N ASN A 51 -24.00 -7.12 -21.75
CA ASN A 51 -23.93 -5.76 -22.27
C ASN A 51 -23.27 -4.81 -21.26
N THR A 52 -23.66 -4.88 -20.00
CA THR A 52 -23.06 -4.07 -18.92
C THR A 52 -21.56 -4.31 -18.81
N ILE A 53 -21.12 -5.58 -18.86
CA ILE A 53 -19.68 -5.92 -18.79
C ILE A 53 -18.92 -5.33 -19.98
N ILE A 54 -19.47 -5.37 -21.19
CA ILE A 54 -18.83 -4.82 -22.39
C ILE A 54 -18.75 -3.29 -22.31
N ASP A 55 -19.84 -2.65 -21.89
CA ASP A 55 -19.90 -1.19 -21.77
C ASP A 55 -18.96 -0.66 -20.68
N GLU A 56 -18.84 -1.39 -19.56
CA GLU A 56 -17.83 -1.08 -18.53
C GLU A 56 -16.40 -1.31 -19.03
N ALA A 57 -16.15 -2.36 -19.85
CA ALA A 57 -14.83 -2.56 -20.46
C ALA A 57 -14.46 -1.41 -21.41
N LEU A 58 -15.41 -0.88 -22.16
CA LEU A 58 -15.22 0.31 -23.00
C LEU A 58 -14.89 1.55 -22.16
N GLN A 59 -15.57 1.76 -21.03
CA GLN A 59 -15.23 2.84 -20.10
C GLN A 59 -13.80 2.70 -19.56
N LEU A 60 -13.35 1.48 -19.26
CA LEU A 60 -11.98 1.24 -18.80
C LEU A 60 -10.94 1.52 -19.89
N VAL A 61 -11.26 1.27 -21.17
CA VAL A 61 -10.43 1.67 -22.32
C VAL A 61 -10.32 3.19 -22.41
N ASN A 62 -11.43 3.89 -22.31
CA ASN A 62 -11.48 5.37 -22.37
C ASN A 62 -10.71 6.02 -21.20
N LEU A 63 -10.61 5.34 -20.06
CA LEU A 63 -9.81 5.75 -18.89
C LEU A 63 -8.33 5.35 -19.02
N ASN A 64 -7.89 4.81 -20.16
CA ASN A 64 -6.52 4.36 -20.42
C ASN A 64 -5.97 3.38 -19.35
N LEU A 65 -6.82 2.50 -18.83
CA LEU A 65 -6.38 1.50 -17.86
C LEU A 65 -5.56 0.37 -18.54
N PRO A 66 -4.69 -0.33 -17.78
CA PRO A 66 -3.89 -1.42 -18.31
C PRO A 66 -4.73 -2.50 -18.99
N LYS A 67 -4.26 -2.98 -20.15
CA LYS A 67 -4.96 -3.98 -20.99
C LYS A 67 -5.34 -5.25 -20.22
N ASP A 68 -4.53 -5.65 -19.25
CA ASP A 68 -4.77 -6.86 -18.45
C ASP A 68 -6.01 -6.72 -17.55
N ILE A 69 -6.28 -5.53 -17.00
CA ILE A 69 -7.49 -5.25 -16.22
C ILE A 69 -8.74 -5.33 -17.08
N ILE A 70 -8.66 -4.82 -18.31
CA ILE A 70 -9.78 -4.86 -19.27
C ILE A 70 -10.04 -6.29 -19.73
N ARG A 71 -8.98 -7.06 -20.03
CA ARG A 71 -9.07 -8.49 -20.37
C ARG A 71 -9.74 -9.31 -19.26
N MET A 72 -9.32 -9.16 -18.02
CA MET A 72 -9.94 -9.84 -16.87
C MET A 72 -11.45 -9.59 -16.74
N LYS A 73 -11.93 -8.43 -17.20
CA LYS A 73 -13.36 -8.11 -17.22
C LYS A 73 -14.07 -8.81 -18.39
N LEU A 74 -13.43 -8.87 -19.54
CA LEU A 74 -13.96 -9.51 -20.75
C LEU A 74 -13.93 -11.05 -20.68
N ASP A 75 -13.01 -11.64 -19.94
CA ASP A 75 -12.92 -13.09 -19.73
C ASP A 75 -14.19 -13.67 -19.07
N LYS A 76 -14.97 -12.84 -18.39
CA LYS A 76 -16.28 -13.20 -17.84
C LYS A 76 -17.36 -13.45 -18.90
N LEU A 77 -17.12 -13.00 -20.15
CA LEU A 77 -18.03 -13.18 -21.27
C LEU A 77 -17.76 -14.46 -22.07
N VAL A 78 -16.57 -15.06 -21.92
CA VAL A 78 -16.18 -16.25 -22.65
C VAL A 78 -16.20 -17.43 -21.67
N PRO A 79 -17.16 -18.38 -21.78
CA PRO A 79 -17.05 -19.62 -21.05
C PRO A 79 -15.77 -20.31 -21.50
N THR A 80 -14.82 -20.49 -20.63
CA THR A 80 -13.63 -21.32 -20.86
C THR A 80 -14.10 -22.66 -21.34
N LYS A 81 -13.78 -23.04 -22.58
CA LYS A 81 -13.94 -24.41 -23.06
C LYS A 81 -13.02 -25.26 -22.19
N ALA A 82 -13.58 -25.85 -21.15
CA ALA A 82 -12.96 -26.95 -20.48
C ALA A 82 -12.67 -28.03 -21.54
N THR A 83 -11.41 -28.38 -21.68
CA THR A 83 -10.95 -29.51 -22.48
C THR A 83 -11.54 -30.80 -21.88
N THR A 84 -12.65 -31.20 -22.43
CA THR A 84 -13.34 -32.44 -22.04
C THR A 84 -12.62 -33.62 -22.69
N LYS A 85 -11.81 -34.30 -21.94
CA LYS A 85 -11.55 -35.73 -22.10
C LYS A 85 -11.22 -36.33 -20.73
N GLN A 86 -12.24 -36.69 -20.00
CA GLN A 86 -12.15 -37.84 -19.08
C GLN A 86 -13.55 -38.44 -18.88
N LYS A 87 -13.53 -39.79 -18.87
CA LYS A 87 -14.63 -40.71 -18.98
C LYS A 87 -15.62 -40.61 -17.82
N GLU A 88 -16.87 -40.91 -18.16
CA GLU A 88 -17.97 -41.25 -17.24
C GLU A 88 -17.56 -42.35 -16.25
N GLY A 89 -17.78 -42.08 -14.98
CA GLY A 89 -17.74 -43.03 -13.90
C GLY A 89 -18.54 -42.43 -12.76
N ALA A 90 -19.77 -42.91 -12.61
CA ALA A 90 -20.66 -42.51 -11.54
C ALA A 90 -20.06 -42.93 -10.19
N ASP A 91 -19.87 -41.96 -9.28
CA ASP A 91 -19.86 -42.26 -7.86
C ASP A 91 -20.51 -41.10 -7.08
N LYS A 92 -21.54 -41.45 -6.32
CA LYS A 92 -22.21 -40.59 -5.36
C LYS A 92 -21.30 -40.49 -4.13
N GLY A 93 -20.51 -39.47 -4.06
CA GLY A 93 -19.67 -39.15 -2.91
C GLY A 93 -20.08 -37.81 -2.29
N GLU A 94 -20.26 -37.82 -1.01
CA GLU A 94 -20.57 -36.70 -0.11
C GLU A 94 -19.65 -35.47 -0.33
N PRO A 95 -20.08 -34.23 0.04
CA PRO A 95 -19.28 -33.03 -0.20
C PRO A 95 -17.97 -33.11 0.59
N LYS A 96 -16.87 -33.16 -0.16
CA LYS A 96 -15.52 -33.35 0.36
C LYS A 96 -15.16 -32.28 1.36
N GLU A 97 -14.73 -32.64 2.55
CA GLU A 97 -14.10 -31.82 3.61
C GLU A 97 -12.98 -30.88 3.10
N ALA A 98 -12.37 -31.14 1.95
CA ALA A 98 -11.37 -30.32 1.30
C ALA A 98 -11.88 -28.90 0.91
N GLY A 99 -13.13 -28.80 0.42
CA GLY A 99 -13.72 -27.51 0.01
C GLY A 99 -14.06 -26.61 1.19
N ILE A 100 -14.35 -27.17 2.37
CA ILE A 100 -14.64 -26.42 3.59
C ILE A 100 -13.36 -25.77 4.13
N LYS A 101 -12.22 -26.48 4.09
CA LYS A 101 -10.92 -25.93 4.54
C LYS A 101 -10.44 -24.76 3.68
N GLU A 102 -10.74 -24.75 2.39
CA GLU A 102 -10.35 -23.67 1.47
C GLU A 102 -11.13 -22.37 1.70
N GLY A 103 -12.37 -22.45 2.16
CA GLY A 103 -13.24 -21.31 2.45
C GLY A 103 -13.05 -20.67 3.83
N LEU A 104 -12.31 -21.30 4.73
CA LEU A 104 -12.07 -20.79 6.09
C LEU A 104 -11.28 -19.48 6.06
N PHE A 105 -11.77 -18.47 6.79
CA PHE A 105 -11.16 -17.14 6.85
C PHE A 105 -9.66 -17.20 7.17
N LEU A 106 -9.24 -17.93 8.20
CA LEU A 106 -7.82 -18.04 8.59
C LEU A 106 -6.98 -18.80 7.56
N SER A 107 -7.55 -19.78 6.86
CA SER A 107 -6.86 -20.47 5.75
C SER A 107 -6.60 -19.52 4.60
N ILE A 108 -7.58 -18.69 4.23
CA ILE A 108 -7.44 -17.67 3.19
C ILE A 108 -6.40 -16.60 3.60
N VAL A 109 -6.41 -16.18 4.87
CA VAL A 109 -5.40 -15.25 5.40
C VAL A 109 -3.99 -15.83 5.25
N SER A 110 -3.80 -17.08 5.66
CA SER A 110 -2.50 -17.77 5.54
C SER A 110 -2.01 -17.81 4.09
N ASN A 111 -2.88 -18.23 3.17
CA ASN A 111 -2.56 -18.30 1.75
C ASN A 111 -2.29 -16.93 1.13
N TYR A 112 -3.05 -15.90 1.55
CA TYR A 112 -2.84 -14.53 1.13
C TYR A 112 -1.49 -13.99 1.59
N LEU A 113 -1.15 -14.15 2.87
CA LEU A 113 0.13 -13.70 3.42
C LEU A 113 1.31 -14.42 2.77
N ALA A 114 1.19 -15.72 2.54
CA ALA A 114 2.20 -16.51 1.81
C ALA A 114 2.42 -15.97 0.38
N SER A 115 1.34 -15.62 -0.34
CA SER A 115 1.44 -15.04 -1.69
C SER A 115 2.09 -13.65 -1.73
N GLN A 116 2.15 -12.95 -0.60
CA GLN A 116 2.74 -11.59 -0.50
C GLN A 116 4.19 -11.59 0.00
N LYS A 117 4.74 -12.73 0.43
CA LYS A 117 6.01 -12.85 1.14
C LYS A 117 7.18 -12.12 0.46
N ASP A 118 7.27 -12.18 -0.86
CA ASP A 118 8.36 -11.56 -1.62
C ASP A 118 8.11 -10.07 -1.95
N ASN A 119 6.86 -9.61 -1.79
CA ASN A 119 6.43 -8.28 -2.22
C ASN A 119 6.36 -7.26 -1.07
N ILE A 120 6.26 -7.70 0.18
CA ILE A 120 6.12 -6.83 1.35
C ILE A 120 7.30 -7.01 2.30
N SER A 121 7.54 -5.99 3.14
CA SER A 121 8.57 -6.05 4.17
C SER A 121 8.18 -6.96 5.34
N ALA A 122 9.17 -7.44 6.10
CA ALA A 122 8.93 -8.23 7.31
C ALA A 122 8.04 -7.49 8.32
N ASP A 123 8.22 -6.17 8.48
CA ASP A 123 7.38 -5.33 9.35
C ASP A 123 5.94 -5.27 8.86
N GLU A 124 5.72 -5.08 7.56
CA GLU A 124 4.37 -5.08 6.99
C GLU A 124 3.71 -6.46 7.11
N THR A 125 4.47 -7.53 6.93
CA THR A 125 3.99 -8.90 7.14
C THR A 125 3.52 -9.09 8.58
N ARG A 126 4.33 -8.69 9.57
CA ARG A 126 4.00 -8.75 11.00
C ARG A 126 2.73 -7.95 11.32
N ASP A 127 2.62 -6.72 10.80
CA ASP A 127 1.45 -5.86 10.98
C ASP A 127 0.18 -6.49 10.40
N LYS A 128 0.25 -7.03 9.18
CA LYS A 128 -0.88 -7.70 8.52
C LYS A 128 -1.28 -8.99 9.24
N THR A 129 -0.29 -9.78 9.66
CA THR A 129 -0.54 -11.02 10.43
C THR A 129 -1.27 -10.69 11.74
N TYR A 130 -0.80 -9.69 12.47
CA TYR A 130 -1.47 -9.23 13.68
C TYR A 130 -2.90 -8.74 13.39
N PHE A 131 -3.07 -7.94 12.34
CA PHE A 131 -4.39 -7.44 11.96
C PHE A 131 -5.37 -8.56 11.66
N TYR A 132 -5.00 -9.51 10.81
CA TYR A 132 -5.93 -10.58 10.42
C TYR A 132 -6.15 -11.60 11.55
N ASN A 133 -5.08 -12.05 12.19
CA ASN A 133 -5.17 -13.15 13.15
C ASN A 133 -5.63 -12.70 14.56
N SER A 134 -5.40 -11.45 14.94
CA SER A 134 -5.79 -10.94 16.26
C SER A 134 -6.96 -9.96 16.18
N VAL A 135 -6.84 -8.90 15.37
CA VAL A 135 -7.89 -7.86 15.33
C VAL A 135 -9.14 -8.35 14.64
N CYS A 136 -9.04 -8.94 13.43
CA CYS A 136 -10.22 -9.40 12.71
C CYS A 136 -10.93 -10.53 13.46
N THR A 137 -10.18 -11.53 13.96
CA THR A 137 -10.78 -12.66 14.69
C THR A 137 -11.47 -12.22 15.98
N ALA A 138 -10.86 -11.29 16.74
CA ALA A 138 -11.48 -10.79 17.96
C ALA A 138 -12.76 -9.99 17.68
N ILE A 139 -12.74 -9.13 16.65
CA ILE A 139 -13.94 -8.35 16.28
C ILE A 139 -15.02 -9.26 15.72
N PHE A 140 -14.70 -10.19 14.81
CA PHE A 140 -15.68 -11.13 14.26
C PHE A 140 -16.32 -11.99 15.37
N LYS A 141 -15.52 -12.46 16.33
CA LYS A 141 -16.06 -13.15 17.51
C LYS A 141 -16.97 -12.25 18.35
N HIS A 142 -16.61 -10.98 18.54
CA HIS A 142 -17.39 -10.02 19.31
C HIS A 142 -18.77 -9.76 18.70
N ILE A 143 -18.86 -9.72 17.36
CA ILE A 143 -20.13 -9.57 16.62
C ILE A 143 -20.86 -10.89 16.37
N GLY A 144 -20.48 -11.97 17.08
CA GLY A 144 -21.21 -13.25 17.08
C GLY A 144 -20.80 -14.26 16.01
N LEU A 145 -19.70 -14.02 15.25
CA LEU A 145 -19.22 -14.98 14.26
C LEU A 145 -18.26 -16.00 14.89
N ALA A 146 -18.43 -17.29 14.55
CA ALA A 146 -17.59 -18.38 15.04
C ALA A 146 -16.22 -18.39 14.33
N THR A 147 -15.17 -17.89 14.98
CA THR A 147 -13.87 -17.62 14.33
C THR A 147 -13.08 -18.85 13.89
N THR A 148 -13.22 -19.99 14.55
CA THR A 148 -12.51 -21.24 14.20
C THR A 148 -13.06 -21.90 12.95
N THR A 149 -14.36 -21.74 12.69
CA THR A 149 -15.08 -22.31 11.55
C THR A 149 -15.62 -21.23 10.61
N LEU A 150 -15.22 -19.98 10.80
CA LEU A 150 -15.70 -18.85 10.01
C LEU A 150 -15.32 -19.03 8.54
N LEU A 151 -16.32 -19.19 7.69
CA LEU A 151 -16.16 -19.08 6.26
C LEU A 151 -16.14 -17.62 5.86
N ILE A 152 -15.28 -17.23 4.91
CA ILE A 152 -15.24 -15.84 4.41
C ILE A 152 -16.57 -15.46 3.76
N THR A 153 -17.35 -16.41 3.27
CA THR A 153 -18.69 -16.25 2.69
C THR A 153 -19.76 -15.90 3.72
N ASP A 154 -19.54 -16.21 5.01
CA ASP A 154 -20.49 -15.91 6.09
C ASP A 154 -20.38 -14.44 6.54
N ILE A 155 -19.32 -13.77 6.14
CA ILE A 155 -19.12 -12.35 6.45
C ILE A 155 -20.00 -11.51 5.54
N THR A 156 -21.08 -10.97 6.09
CA THR A 156 -22.04 -10.11 5.38
C THR A 156 -21.57 -8.64 5.34
N TYR A 157 -22.23 -7.83 4.50
CA TYR A 157 -21.98 -6.39 4.46
C TYR A 157 -22.32 -5.71 5.80
N SER A 158 -23.36 -6.17 6.51
CA SER A 158 -23.70 -5.66 7.85
C SER A 158 -22.58 -5.93 8.85
N HIS A 159 -22.02 -7.15 8.88
CA HIS A 159 -20.88 -7.48 9.73
C HIS A 159 -19.66 -6.59 9.44
N LEU A 160 -19.46 -6.21 8.17
CA LEU A 160 -18.35 -5.33 7.79
C LEU A 160 -18.57 -3.86 8.17
N LEU A 161 -19.81 -3.38 8.20
CA LEU A 161 -20.12 -2.05 8.71
C LEU A 161 -19.89 -1.98 10.23
N GLU A 162 -20.38 -2.97 10.98
CA GLU A 162 -20.14 -3.10 12.42
C GLU A 162 -18.65 -3.24 12.74
N PHE A 163 -17.92 -4.07 11.97
CA PHE A 163 -16.47 -4.16 12.03
C PHE A 163 -15.80 -2.78 11.89
N LYS A 164 -16.26 -1.93 10.94
CA LYS A 164 -15.71 -0.59 10.74
C LYS A 164 -15.98 0.32 11.95
N GLU A 165 -17.16 0.25 12.55
CA GLU A 165 -17.48 1.02 13.75
C GLU A 165 -16.58 0.64 14.91
N ILE A 166 -16.45 -0.66 15.18
CA ILE A 166 -15.61 -1.18 16.27
C ILE A 166 -14.14 -0.81 16.04
N ILE A 167 -13.61 -1.02 14.83
CA ILE A 167 -12.20 -0.70 14.55
C ILE A 167 -11.89 0.79 14.68
N SER A 168 -12.89 1.66 14.46
CA SER A 168 -12.74 3.10 14.64
C SER A 168 -12.65 3.51 16.12
N LYS A 169 -13.12 2.66 17.05
CA LYS A 169 -13.03 2.85 18.50
C LYS A 169 -11.81 2.16 19.13
N LEU A 170 -11.01 1.42 18.36
CA LEU A 170 -9.80 0.78 18.90
C LEU A 170 -8.72 1.81 19.24
N PRO A 171 -7.94 1.60 20.31
CA PRO A 171 -6.88 2.50 20.72
C PRO A 171 -5.59 2.31 19.89
N LYS A 172 -4.73 3.33 19.92
CA LYS A 172 -3.37 3.27 19.38
C LYS A 172 -2.53 2.30 20.20
N ARG A 173 -1.90 1.33 19.55
CA ARG A 173 -1.04 0.34 20.21
C ARG A 173 0.30 0.86 20.72
N ASN A 174 0.72 2.04 20.32
CA ASN A 174 1.93 2.67 20.88
C ASN A 174 1.70 3.27 22.28
N ILE A 175 0.48 3.31 22.77
CA ILE A 175 0.15 3.72 24.12
C ILE A 175 0.40 2.53 25.06
N GLN A 176 1.22 2.75 26.08
CA GLN A 176 1.69 1.69 26.98
C GLN A 176 0.52 0.95 27.64
N LYS A 177 -0.54 1.66 28.06
CA LYS A 177 -1.75 1.09 28.68
C LYS A 177 -2.39 -0.03 27.83
N TYR A 178 -2.45 0.14 26.51
CA TYR A 178 -3.13 -0.79 25.60
C TYR A 178 -2.18 -1.78 24.92
N ARG A 179 -0.88 -1.57 25.05
CA ARG A 179 0.14 -2.33 24.31
C ARG A 179 0.17 -3.81 24.70
N SER A 180 -0.03 -4.11 25.99
CA SER A 180 0.00 -5.46 26.55
C SER A 180 -1.37 -6.12 26.62
N MET A 181 -2.45 -5.38 26.33
CA MET A 181 -3.80 -5.92 26.38
C MET A 181 -4.10 -6.77 25.15
N GLU A 182 -4.80 -7.88 25.34
CA GLU A 182 -5.39 -8.63 24.25
C GLU A 182 -6.54 -7.83 23.61
N VAL A 183 -6.73 -8.02 22.28
CA VAL A 183 -7.79 -7.29 21.57
C VAL A 183 -9.17 -7.58 22.16
N ALA A 184 -9.41 -8.82 22.61
CA ALA A 184 -10.66 -9.21 23.25
C ALA A 184 -10.95 -8.44 24.54
N ASP A 185 -9.92 -8.07 25.30
CA ASP A 185 -10.10 -7.25 26.51
C ASP A 185 -10.30 -5.77 26.19
N ILE A 186 -9.64 -5.27 25.15
CA ILE A 186 -9.87 -3.92 24.61
C ILE A 186 -11.33 -3.77 24.17
N LEU A 187 -11.91 -4.79 23.53
CA LEU A 187 -13.31 -4.76 23.07
C LEU A 187 -14.33 -4.63 24.22
N LYS A 188 -13.96 -5.01 25.44
CA LYS A 188 -14.84 -4.85 26.63
C LYS A 188 -14.89 -3.41 27.15
N ILE A 189 -13.89 -2.59 26.82
CA ILE A 189 -13.73 -1.22 27.33
C ILE A 189 -13.77 -0.15 26.24
N LEU A 190 -14.34 -0.46 25.06
CA LEU A 190 -14.33 0.44 23.89
C LEU A 190 -14.87 1.84 24.19
N ASP A 191 -15.94 1.93 24.96
CA ASP A 191 -16.60 3.20 25.27
C ASP A 191 -15.89 3.99 26.37
N GLU A 192 -14.93 3.38 27.07
CA GLU A 192 -14.09 4.02 28.09
C GLU A 192 -12.78 4.60 27.52
N ILE A 193 -12.49 4.34 26.22
CA ILE A 193 -11.24 4.77 25.61
C ILE A 193 -11.33 6.25 25.23
N PRO A 194 -10.42 7.10 25.72
CA PRO A 194 -10.41 8.52 25.35
C PRO A 194 -10.25 8.72 23.84
N ILE A 195 -10.93 9.74 23.30
CA ILE A 195 -10.90 10.07 21.85
C ILE A 195 -9.46 10.27 21.35
N ASP A 196 -8.62 10.90 22.15
CA ASP A 196 -7.21 11.13 21.80
C ASP A 196 -6.39 9.86 21.69
N ASP A 197 -6.84 8.78 22.32
CA ASP A 197 -6.16 7.48 22.28
C ASP A 197 -6.60 6.63 21.09
N LEU A 198 -7.69 6.97 20.40
CA LEU A 198 -8.25 6.19 19.30
C LEU A 198 -7.33 6.15 18.08
N LEU A 199 -7.48 5.09 17.29
CA LEU A 199 -6.81 4.98 15.98
C LEU A 199 -7.15 6.16 15.10
N SER A 200 -6.16 6.69 14.39
CA SER A 200 -6.40 7.73 13.39
C SER A 200 -7.25 7.19 12.23
N ALA A 201 -8.07 8.03 11.61
CA ALA A 201 -8.83 7.70 10.41
C ALA A 201 -7.96 7.08 9.30
N ARG A 202 -6.71 7.53 9.16
CA ARG A 202 -5.72 6.94 8.24
C ARG A 202 -5.42 5.47 8.58
N THR A 203 -5.28 5.12 9.86
CA THR A 203 -5.03 3.74 10.31
C THR A 203 -6.26 2.87 10.09
N VAL A 204 -7.44 3.37 10.41
CA VAL A 204 -8.73 2.69 10.13
C VAL A 204 -8.85 2.40 8.63
N ASN A 205 -8.61 3.40 7.79
CA ASN A 205 -8.65 3.24 6.33
C ASN A 205 -7.58 2.26 5.81
N LYS A 206 -6.39 2.20 6.44
CA LYS A 206 -5.36 1.20 6.14
C LYS A 206 -5.89 -0.22 6.40
N TYR A 207 -6.57 -0.45 7.49
CA TYR A 207 -7.18 -1.74 7.85
C TYR A 207 -8.32 -2.13 6.91
N ILE A 208 -9.19 -1.19 6.56
CA ILE A 208 -10.24 -1.42 5.54
C ILE A 208 -9.60 -1.80 4.19
N LYS A 209 -8.53 -1.11 3.79
CA LYS A 209 -7.77 -1.45 2.57
C LYS A 209 -7.20 -2.86 2.61
N TRP A 210 -6.73 -3.33 3.76
CA TRP A 210 -6.23 -4.70 3.92
C TRP A 210 -7.36 -5.73 3.80
N LEU A 211 -8.52 -5.49 4.41
CA LEU A 211 -9.71 -6.34 4.19
C LEU A 211 -10.10 -6.41 2.71
N ARG A 212 -10.14 -5.27 2.03
CA ARG A 212 -10.42 -5.22 0.59
C ARG A 212 -9.44 -6.08 -0.21
N ALA A 213 -8.17 -6.04 0.14
CA ALA A 213 -7.13 -6.84 -0.52
C ALA A 213 -7.31 -8.34 -0.28
N LEU A 214 -7.63 -8.76 0.95
CA LEU A 214 -7.92 -10.15 1.30
C LEU A 214 -9.15 -10.68 0.55
N PHE A 215 -10.25 -9.92 0.56
CA PHE A 215 -11.46 -10.30 -0.15
C PHE A 215 -11.27 -10.31 -1.68
N ASN A 216 -10.44 -9.42 -2.22
CA ASN A 216 -10.06 -9.45 -3.63
C ASN A 216 -9.27 -10.72 -3.98
N PHE A 217 -8.35 -11.14 -3.10
CA PHE A 217 -7.63 -12.39 -3.25
C PHE A 217 -8.57 -13.62 -3.25
N ALA A 218 -9.55 -13.65 -2.35
CA ALA A 218 -10.58 -14.68 -2.31
C ALA A 218 -11.51 -14.64 -3.54
N HIS A 219 -11.85 -13.44 -4.03
CA HIS A 219 -12.67 -13.25 -5.21
C HIS A 219 -11.99 -13.75 -6.49
N ILE A 220 -10.71 -13.41 -6.70
CA ILE A 220 -9.93 -13.90 -7.84
C ILE A 220 -9.86 -15.44 -7.87
N ARG A 221 -9.89 -16.08 -6.71
CA ARG A 221 -9.91 -17.56 -6.58
C ARG A 221 -11.30 -18.17 -6.64
N GLY A 222 -12.33 -17.37 -6.86
CA GLY A 222 -13.70 -17.87 -6.94
C GLY A 222 -14.34 -18.28 -5.60
N ILE A 223 -13.66 -18.03 -4.45
CA ILE A 223 -14.15 -18.37 -3.11
C ILE A 223 -15.31 -17.47 -2.72
N VAL A 224 -15.22 -16.16 -3.04
CA VAL A 224 -16.33 -15.21 -2.87
C VAL A 224 -16.76 -14.62 -4.21
N LYS A 225 -18.07 -14.44 -4.38
CA LYS A 225 -18.62 -13.88 -5.62
C LYS A 225 -18.38 -12.39 -5.76
N VAL A 226 -18.31 -11.67 -4.64
CA VAL A 226 -18.20 -10.21 -4.60
C VAL A 226 -17.20 -9.79 -3.52
N ASN A 227 -16.42 -8.76 -3.79
CA ASN A 227 -15.55 -8.12 -2.80
C ASN A 227 -16.37 -7.14 -1.95
N LEU A 228 -17.12 -7.65 -0.97
CA LEU A 228 -17.99 -6.85 -0.09
C LEU A 228 -17.27 -5.67 0.58
N PRO A 229 -16.04 -5.79 1.13
CA PRO A 229 -15.34 -4.67 1.73
C PRO A 229 -15.09 -3.49 0.78
N GLN A 230 -15.18 -3.68 -0.54
CA GLN A 230 -15.03 -2.60 -1.51
C GLN A 230 -16.12 -1.53 -1.35
N ALA A 231 -17.33 -1.93 -0.93
CA ALA A 231 -18.46 -1.04 -0.71
C ALA A 231 -18.40 -0.30 0.64
N ILE A 232 -17.50 -0.65 1.57
CA ILE A 232 -17.40 0.05 2.86
C ILE A 232 -16.91 1.47 2.61
N PRO A 233 -17.66 2.51 3.08
CA PRO A 233 -17.20 3.87 2.96
C PRO A 233 -15.93 4.10 3.82
N ILE A 234 -14.94 4.78 3.26
CA ILE A 234 -13.76 5.19 4.00
C ILE A 234 -14.12 6.27 5.03
N VAL A 235 -13.42 6.27 6.15
CA VAL A 235 -13.54 7.33 7.14
C VAL A 235 -12.97 8.61 6.54
N LYS A 236 -13.76 9.69 6.53
CA LYS A 236 -13.26 10.99 6.07
C LYS A 236 -12.07 11.38 6.97
N THR A 237 -10.91 11.49 6.39
CA THR A 237 -9.80 12.17 7.04
C THR A 237 -10.08 13.65 6.90
N ILE A 238 -10.36 14.33 8.02
CA ILE A 238 -10.08 15.75 8.07
C ILE A 238 -8.62 15.85 7.70
N ASP A 239 -8.27 16.74 6.77
CA ASP A 239 -6.88 16.88 6.30
C ASP A 239 -6.00 17.52 7.40
N ASP A 240 -6.03 16.91 8.57
CA ASP A 240 -5.05 17.03 9.66
C ASP A 240 -3.73 16.44 9.19
N ARG A 241 -3.29 16.84 8.00
CA ARG A 241 -1.86 16.88 7.80
C ARG A 241 -1.37 17.94 8.78
N LEU A 242 -1.16 17.51 9.99
CA LEU A 242 -0.15 18.12 10.83
C LEU A 242 1.09 18.13 9.94
N GLN A 243 1.21 19.19 9.13
CA GLN A 243 2.38 19.37 8.29
C GLN A 243 3.54 19.27 9.25
N ARG A 244 4.33 18.23 9.09
CA ARG A 244 5.56 18.14 9.86
C ARG A 244 6.33 19.40 9.60
N LEU A 245 6.60 20.17 10.64
CA LEU A 245 7.36 21.38 10.51
C LEU A 245 8.85 21.05 10.43
N PRO A 246 9.61 21.77 9.61
CA PRO A 246 11.06 21.66 9.61
C PRO A 246 11.63 22.13 10.95
N LEU A 247 12.81 21.66 11.31
CA LEU A 247 13.64 22.30 12.33
C LEU A 247 14.34 23.50 11.69
N ASP A 248 14.36 24.64 12.36
CA ASP A 248 15.19 25.76 11.95
C ASP A 248 16.67 25.54 12.31
N GLU A 249 17.52 26.51 12.00
CA GLU A 249 18.98 26.40 12.24
C GLU A 249 19.30 26.34 13.73
N SER A 250 18.65 27.17 14.53
CA SER A 250 18.87 27.22 15.97
C SER A 250 18.42 25.92 16.65
N GLU A 251 17.26 25.41 16.24
CA GLU A 251 16.71 24.15 16.74
C GLU A 251 17.57 22.94 16.36
N LEU A 252 18.11 22.92 15.12
CA LEU A 252 19.08 21.89 14.74
C LEU A 252 20.32 21.92 15.62
N ASN A 253 20.90 23.10 15.83
CA ASN A 253 22.11 23.26 16.64
C ASN A 253 21.86 22.86 18.10
N ILE A 254 20.69 23.20 18.66
CA ILE A 254 20.29 22.78 20.00
C ILE A 254 20.11 21.25 20.07
N LEU A 255 19.46 20.66 19.08
CA LEU A 255 19.29 19.18 18.99
C LEU A 255 20.64 18.49 18.94
N LEU A 256 21.57 18.93 18.08
CA LEU A 256 22.89 18.34 17.94
C LEU A 256 23.67 18.39 19.25
N LYS A 257 23.64 19.51 19.98
CA LYS A 257 24.28 19.63 21.29
C LYS A 257 23.65 18.76 22.37
N ALA A 258 22.37 18.45 22.25
CA ALA A 258 21.61 17.70 23.25
C ALA A 258 21.68 16.17 23.05
N VAL A 259 22.15 15.68 21.91
CA VAL A 259 22.34 14.24 21.66
C VAL A 259 23.78 13.81 21.92
N PRO A 260 24.04 12.49 22.18
CA PRO A 260 25.40 11.97 22.31
C PRO A 260 26.25 12.30 21.08
N GLN A 261 27.51 12.65 21.30
CA GLN A 261 28.46 13.08 20.26
C GLN A 261 28.49 12.13 19.05
N GLN A 262 28.48 10.84 19.29
CA GLN A 262 28.47 9.80 18.24
C GLN A 262 27.23 9.87 17.31
N MET A 263 26.13 10.44 17.78
CA MET A 263 24.90 10.60 16.98
C MET A 263 24.83 11.92 16.23
N GLN A 264 25.57 12.93 16.67
CA GLN A 264 25.53 14.27 16.07
C GLN A 264 25.82 14.23 14.58
N TYR A 265 26.88 13.51 14.19
CA TYR A 265 27.27 13.40 12.79
C TYR A 265 26.22 12.70 11.92
N LEU A 266 25.61 11.61 12.40
CA LEU A 266 24.54 10.93 11.68
C LEU A 266 23.29 11.81 11.49
N LEU A 267 22.96 12.63 12.50
CA LEU A 267 21.86 13.59 12.40
C LEU A 267 22.19 14.76 11.46
N GLN A 268 23.45 15.23 11.45
CA GLN A 268 23.92 16.20 10.48
C GLN A 268 23.79 15.67 9.05
N ILE A 269 24.20 14.43 8.79
CA ILE A 269 24.03 13.81 7.47
C ILE A 269 22.56 13.83 7.07
N LEU A 270 21.62 13.42 7.95
CA LEU A 270 20.19 13.49 7.65
C LEU A 270 19.71 14.92 7.35
N ALA A 271 20.22 15.92 8.07
CA ALA A 271 19.86 17.32 7.89
C ALA A 271 20.39 17.94 6.58
N TYR A 272 21.52 17.45 6.08
CA TYR A 272 22.21 17.97 4.88
C TYR A 272 22.00 17.11 3.63
N THR A 273 21.31 15.96 3.72
CA THR A 273 21.04 15.07 2.58
C THR A 273 19.56 14.85 2.32
N GLY A 274 18.72 15.11 3.32
CA GLY A 274 17.30 14.79 3.25
C GLY A 274 17.00 13.31 3.12
N MET A 275 17.95 12.40 3.33
CA MET A 275 17.74 10.96 3.30
C MET A 275 16.70 10.52 4.33
N ARG A 276 16.01 9.42 4.04
CA ARG A 276 15.24 8.70 5.07
C ARG A 276 16.22 7.98 6.01
N LEU A 277 15.83 7.81 7.26
CA LEU A 277 16.67 7.09 8.22
C LEU A 277 17.14 5.73 7.69
N SER A 278 16.24 4.94 7.11
CA SER A 278 16.59 3.64 6.52
C SER A 278 17.55 3.73 5.32
N GLU A 279 17.59 4.85 4.63
CA GLU A 279 18.51 5.11 3.51
C GLU A 279 19.91 5.41 4.02
N LEU A 280 20.05 6.13 5.14
CA LEU A 280 21.31 6.40 5.82
C LEU A 280 22.09 5.09 6.15
N TYR A 281 21.36 4.05 6.56
CA TYR A 281 21.95 2.75 6.90
C TYR A 281 22.21 1.85 5.68
N LYS A 282 21.81 2.27 4.48
CA LYS A 282 21.93 1.50 3.23
C LYS A 282 22.85 2.16 2.20
N CYS A 283 23.11 3.45 2.31
CA CYS A 283 23.95 4.16 1.36
C CYS A 283 25.41 3.75 1.48
N LYS A 284 26.17 3.95 0.41
CA LYS A 284 27.64 3.84 0.37
C LYS A 284 28.23 5.19 0.00
N ILE A 285 29.47 5.42 0.40
CA ILE A 285 30.23 6.57 -0.05
C ILE A 285 30.98 6.16 -1.30
N GLU A 286 30.82 6.92 -2.37
CA GLU A 286 31.47 6.70 -3.66
C GLU A 286 31.98 8.05 -4.18
N THR A 287 33.05 8.02 -5.00
CA THR A 287 33.51 9.20 -5.76
C THR A 287 32.98 9.08 -7.18
N ILE A 288 32.18 10.04 -7.62
CA ILE A 288 31.53 10.05 -8.93
C ILE A 288 31.86 11.39 -9.59
N GLU A 289 32.45 11.36 -10.76
CA GLU A 289 32.88 12.56 -11.50
C GLU A 289 33.73 13.54 -10.64
N GLY A 290 34.56 12.98 -9.74
CA GLY A 290 35.41 13.77 -8.84
C GLY A 290 34.72 14.24 -7.54
N TYR A 291 33.41 14.09 -7.40
CA TYR A 291 32.66 14.48 -6.20
C TYR A 291 32.46 13.29 -5.26
N LYS A 292 32.65 13.50 -3.96
CA LYS A 292 32.25 12.51 -2.94
C LYS A 292 30.73 12.55 -2.80
N CYS A 293 30.11 11.37 -2.87
CA CYS A 293 28.66 11.24 -2.87
C CYS A 293 28.21 10.10 -1.94
N PHE A 294 27.04 10.26 -1.34
CA PHE A 294 26.26 9.12 -0.83
C PHE A 294 25.49 8.48 -1.99
N SER A 295 25.79 7.22 -2.28
CA SER A 295 25.17 6.44 -3.35
C SER A 295 24.15 5.46 -2.78
N LEU A 296 22.94 5.51 -3.29
CA LEU A 296 21.86 4.57 -3.06
C LEU A 296 21.59 3.69 -4.30
N MET A 297 22.54 3.65 -5.25
CA MET A 297 22.40 2.95 -6.55
C MET A 297 22.68 1.45 -6.48
N ASN A 298 23.01 0.89 -5.30
CA ASN A 298 23.29 -0.53 -5.18
C ASN A 298 22.05 -1.39 -5.41
N ARG A 299 22.07 -2.22 -6.46
CA ARG A 299 20.96 -3.12 -6.84
C ARG A 299 20.64 -4.20 -5.78
N ASN A 300 21.57 -4.51 -4.91
CA ASN A 300 21.41 -5.52 -3.85
C ASN A 300 20.67 -4.98 -2.63
N ILE A 301 20.35 -3.67 -2.56
CA ILE A 301 19.58 -3.08 -1.48
C ILE A 301 18.14 -2.84 -1.93
N LYS A 302 17.17 -3.30 -1.13
CA LYS A 302 15.74 -3.02 -1.38
C LYS A 302 15.39 -1.68 -0.75
N LEU A 303 15.09 -0.69 -1.60
CA LEU A 303 14.59 0.62 -1.18
C LEU A 303 13.06 0.67 -1.32
N LYS A 304 12.43 1.66 -0.68
CA LYS A 304 10.97 1.77 -0.59
C LYS A 304 10.30 2.03 -1.95
N THR A 305 10.94 2.81 -2.81
CA THR A 305 10.44 3.20 -4.14
C THR A 305 11.57 3.19 -5.16
N LYS A 306 11.25 3.10 -6.44
CA LYS A 306 12.24 3.23 -7.52
C LYS A 306 12.96 4.57 -7.48
N SER A 307 12.27 5.68 -7.17
CA SER A 307 12.86 7.01 -7.03
C SER A 307 13.79 7.16 -5.82
N SER A 308 13.82 6.20 -4.91
CA SER A 308 14.78 6.20 -3.80
C SER A 308 16.21 5.89 -4.24
N TYR A 309 16.39 5.21 -5.41
CA TYR A 309 17.70 4.94 -6.00
C TYR A 309 18.25 6.21 -6.63
N ARG A 310 19.25 6.81 -6.00
CA ARG A 310 19.83 8.09 -6.38
C ARG A 310 21.23 8.30 -5.81
N ILE A 311 21.87 9.36 -6.29
CA ILE A 311 23.15 9.83 -5.80
C ILE A 311 22.94 11.18 -5.13
N ILE A 312 23.59 11.42 -3.99
CA ILE A 312 23.51 12.66 -3.23
C ILE A 312 24.94 13.14 -2.98
N PRO A 313 25.38 14.26 -3.61
CA PRO A 313 26.68 14.83 -3.33
C PRO A 313 26.82 15.21 -1.85
N ILE A 314 28.01 15.10 -1.29
CA ILE A 314 28.26 15.36 0.12
C ILE A 314 28.56 16.85 0.29
N HIS A 315 27.76 17.53 1.14
CA HIS A 315 28.01 18.93 1.48
C HIS A 315 29.37 19.11 2.18
N LYS A 316 30.04 20.25 1.91
CA LYS A 316 31.39 20.53 2.43
C LYS A 316 31.52 20.38 3.95
N SER A 317 30.50 20.77 4.72
CA SER A 317 30.52 20.67 6.20
C SER A 317 30.54 19.23 6.74
N LEU A 318 30.33 18.22 5.89
CA LEU A 318 30.36 16.82 6.26
C LEU A 318 31.67 16.13 5.87
N LEU A 319 32.49 16.75 5.02
CA LEU A 319 33.67 16.08 4.42
C LEU A 319 34.75 15.77 5.44
N ASP A 320 34.96 16.63 6.44
CA ASP A 320 36.02 16.47 7.43
C ASP A 320 35.86 15.19 8.28
N ASN A 321 34.60 14.84 8.58
CA ASN A 321 34.28 13.66 9.41
C ASN A 321 33.77 12.46 8.59
N ILE A 322 33.86 12.52 7.25
CA ILE A 322 33.26 11.49 6.39
C ILE A 322 33.87 10.10 6.59
N LYS A 323 35.15 10.05 6.97
CA LYS A 323 35.86 8.80 7.27
C LYS A 323 35.28 8.05 8.48
N ASP A 324 34.67 8.77 9.42
CA ASP A 324 34.10 8.19 10.64
C ASP A 324 32.64 7.73 10.44
N PHE A 325 32.07 7.96 9.25
CA PHE A 325 30.69 7.63 8.94
C PHE A 325 30.38 6.14 9.16
N GLU A 326 31.21 5.25 8.62
CA GLU A 326 31.00 3.80 8.72
C GLU A 326 31.12 3.32 10.18
N LEU A 327 32.05 3.89 10.95
CA LEU A 327 32.19 3.59 12.36
C LEU A 327 30.93 3.99 13.15
N HIS A 328 30.45 5.22 12.99
CA HIS A 328 29.25 5.68 13.69
C HIS A 328 28.00 4.90 13.28
N ARG A 329 27.86 4.61 11.98
CA ARG A 329 26.74 3.83 11.46
C ARG A 329 26.71 2.39 11.95
N SER A 330 27.88 1.75 12.13
CA SER A 330 27.97 0.36 12.60
C SER A 330 27.75 0.24 14.11
N THR A 331 28.09 1.27 14.88
CA THR A 331 27.97 1.26 16.35
C THR A 331 26.58 1.68 16.85
N ILE A 332 25.86 2.48 16.08
CA ILE A 332 24.53 3.02 16.46
C ILE A 332 23.46 2.43 15.55
N SER A 333 22.53 1.64 16.11
CA SER A 333 21.42 1.10 15.33
C SER A 333 20.43 2.20 14.90
N SER A 334 19.72 1.97 13.79
CA SER A 334 18.69 2.89 13.28
C SER A 334 17.60 3.17 14.33
N ASP A 335 17.21 2.15 15.09
CA ASP A 335 16.18 2.27 16.12
C ASP A 335 16.68 3.09 17.31
N THR A 336 17.93 2.93 17.70
CA THR A 336 18.56 3.71 18.78
C THR A 336 18.64 5.18 18.36
N LEU A 337 19.13 5.47 17.14
CA LEU A 337 19.20 6.84 16.63
C LEU A 337 17.82 7.49 16.57
N ALA A 338 16.82 6.78 16.04
CA ALA A 338 15.44 7.27 15.92
C ALA A 338 14.82 7.58 17.27
N ARG A 339 14.98 6.66 18.25
CA ARG A 339 14.43 6.81 19.60
C ARG A 339 15.07 7.96 20.32
N THR A 340 16.41 7.98 20.42
CA THR A 340 17.14 9.04 21.12
C THR A 340 16.85 10.41 20.53
N ALA A 341 16.90 10.57 19.20
CA ALA A 341 16.59 11.85 18.57
C ALA A 341 15.13 12.28 18.81
N SER A 342 14.15 11.37 18.73
CA SER A 342 12.75 11.68 18.96
C SER A 342 12.47 12.06 20.41
N ASP A 343 13.08 11.37 21.38
CA ASP A 343 12.93 11.66 22.80
C ASP A 343 13.62 12.98 23.18
N THR A 344 14.78 13.26 22.56
CA THR A 344 15.47 14.56 22.74
C THR A 344 14.62 15.71 22.18
N ILE A 345 14.07 15.59 20.98
CA ILE A 345 13.17 16.61 20.39
C ILE A 345 11.98 16.91 21.31
N LYS A 346 11.37 15.88 21.91
CA LYS A 346 10.27 16.07 22.87
C LYS A 346 10.73 16.77 24.15
N LYS A 347 11.93 16.48 24.66
CA LYS A 347 12.48 17.10 25.88
C LYS A 347 12.83 18.57 25.66
N LEU A 348 13.28 18.92 24.46
CA LEU A 348 13.69 20.30 24.12
C LEU A 348 12.53 21.29 24.00
N LYS A 349 11.29 20.82 23.99
CA LYS A 349 10.07 21.63 23.97
C LYS A 349 10.08 22.75 22.92
N PHE A 350 10.56 22.49 21.71
CA PHE A 350 10.52 23.42 20.60
C PHE A 350 9.10 23.92 20.32
N LYS A 351 8.99 25.12 19.76
CA LYS A 351 7.69 25.64 19.31
C LYS A 351 7.05 24.61 18.35
N ASP A 352 5.74 24.36 18.53
CA ASP A 352 4.99 23.36 17.75
C ASP A 352 5.61 21.93 17.80
N MET A 353 6.14 21.53 18.95
CA MET A 353 6.85 20.25 19.11
C MET A 353 6.06 19.02 18.69
N ASN A 354 4.72 19.05 18.81
CA ASN A 354 3.82 17.98 18.36
C ASN A 354 3.85 17.77 16.84
N LYS A 355 4.31 18.78 16.08
CA LYS A 355 4.51 18.74 14.63
C LYS A 355 5.96 18.42 14.24
N LYS A 356 6.87 18.27 15.21
CA LYS A 356 8.30 18.04 14.98
C LYS A 356 8.73 16.61 15.36
N SER A 357 9.66 16.05 14.62
CA SER A 357 10.20 14.69 14.83
C SER A 357 11.52 14.55 14.09
N LEU A 358 12.20 13.39 14.20
CA LEU A 358 13.39 13.11 13.40
C LEU A 358 13.16 13.35 11.90
N TYR A 359 11.96 13.08 11.38
CA TYR A 359 11.62 13.34 9.97
C TYR A 359 11.62 14.84 9.61
N SER A 360 11.54 15.73 10.59
CA SER A 360 11.67 17.19 10.40
C SER A 360 13.03 17.64 9.86
N LEU A 361 14.08 16.83 10.03
CA LEU A 361 15.38 17.05 9.40
C LEU A 361 15.28 16.98 7.86
N ARG A 362 14.51 16.02 7.36
CA ARG A 362 14.25 15.87 5.94
C ARG A 362 13.38 17.01 5.39
N HIS A 363 12.38 17.46 6.16
CA HIS A 363 11.61 18.65 5.81
C HIS A 363 12.48 19.91 5.79
N ARG A 364 13.40 20.06 6.77
CA ARG A 364 14.37 21.15 6.82
C ARG A 364 15.21 21.19 5.55
N PHE A 365 15.78 20.06 5.14
CA PHE A 365 16.58 19.96 3.91
C PHE A 365 15.83 20.53 2.71
N ALA A 366 14.63 20.06 2.44
CA ALA A 366 13.83 20.52 1.31
C ALA A 366 13.45 22.01 1.44
N THR A 367 12.96 22.42 2.61
CA THR A 367 12.53 23.81 2.86
C THR A 367 13.69 24.78 2.69
N ARG A 368 14.88 24.49 3.24
CA ARG A 368 16.06 25.33 3.13
C ARG A 368 16.53 25.51 1.68
N LEU A 369 16.59 24.42 0.91
CA LEU A 369 16.97 24.50 -0.50
C LEU A 369 16.00 25.37 -1.31
N ILE A 370 14.69 25.15 -1.13
CA ILE A 370 13.66 25.96 -1.81
C ILE A 370 13.76 27.44 -1.40
N GLN A 371 13.93 27.74 -0.11
CA GLN A 371 14.10 29.11 0.38
C GLN A 371 15.35 29.81 -0.18
N LYS A 372 16.37 29.02 -0.53
CA LYS A 372 17.60 29.50 -1.17
C LYS A 372 17.53 29.55 -2.70
N GLY A 373 16.35 29.34 -3.26
CA GLY A 373 16.09 29.48 -4.70
C GLY A 373 16.40 28.22 -5.53
N ALA A 374 16.64 27.07 -4.89
CA ALA A 374 16.86 25.83 -5.63
C ALA A 374 15.59 25.40 -6.40
N ASP A 375 15.78 24.87 -7.62
CA ASP A 375 14.71 24.32 -8.40
C ASP A 375 14.05 23.14 -7.68
N SER A 376 12.72 23.16 -7.62
CA SER A 376 11.93 22.15 -6.90
C SER A 376 12.07 20.74 -7.48
N SER A 377 12.39 20.60 -8.76
CA SER A 377 12.60 19.30 -9.40
C SER A 377 13.95 18.69 -9.00
N ILE A 378 15.02 19.51 -8.88
CA ILE A 378 16.31 19.07 -8.36
C ILE A 378 16.18 18.66 -6.88
N VAL A 379 15.47 19.46 -6.08
CA VAL A 379 15.20 19.13 -4.67
C VAL A 379 14.41 17.80 -4.57
N SER A 380 13.42 17.59 -5.44
CA SER A 380 12.64 16.33 -5.48
C SER A 380 13.52 15.13 -5.84
N GLU A 381 14.47 15.29 -6.76
CA GLU A 381 15.43 14.22 -7.09
C GLU A 381 16.36 13.93 -5.91
N LEU A 382 16.97 14.92 -5.31
CA LEU A 382 17.79 14.77 -4.11
C LEU A 382 17.03 14.10 -2.95
N MET A 383 15.74 14.40 -2.83
CA MET A 383 14.85 13.79 -1.86
C MET A 383 14.44 12.35 -2.22
N GLY A 384 14.57 11.93 -3.47
CA GLY A 384 14.03 10.64 -3.96
C GLY A 384 12.51 10.60 -3.90
N HIS A 385 11.87 11.68 -4.35
CA HIS A 385 10.43 11.74 -4.62
C HIS A 385 10.19 11.35 -6.08
N SER A 386 9.06 10.71 -6.36
CA SER A 386 8.61 10.54 -7.75
C SER A 386 8.19 11.91 -8.29
N HIS A 387 8.67 12.27 -9.46
CA HIS A 387 8.22 13.49 -10.13
C HIS A 387 6.73 13.39 -10.45
N THR A 388 5.99 14.46 -10.21
CA THR A 388 4.55 14.54 -10.47
C THR A 388 4.22 14.71 -11.95
N THR A 389 5.20 15.13 -12.77
CA THR A 389 5.01 15.34 -14.21
C THR A 389 5.55 14.18 -15.02
N MET A 390 4.76 13.71 -16.00
CA MET A 390 5.13 12.61 -16.92
C MET A 390 6.41 12.93 -17.71
N THR A 391 6.66 14.18 -18.01
CA THR A 391 7.82 14.64 -18.78
C THR A 391 9.13 14.35 -18.06
N LEU A 392 9.21 14.69 -16.76
CA LEU A 392 10.41 14.42 -15.96
C LEU A 392 10.62 12.92 -15.68
N ASN A 393 9.53 12.13 -15.56
CA ASN A 393 9.64 10.70 -15.32
C ASN A 393 10.05 9.88 -16.57
N ARG A 394 9.76 10.37 -17.78
CA ARG A 394 9.98 9.60 -19.03
C ARG A 394 11.16 10.09 -19.87
N TYR A 395 11.48 11.36 -19.82
CA TYR A 395 12.40 11.99 -20.79
C TYR A 395 13.64 12.59 -20.15
N SER A 396 13.77 12.64 -18.81
CA SER A 396 14.99 13.13 -18.19
C SER A 396 15.91 11.96 -17.79
N THR A 397 17.16 12.08 -18.15
CA THR A 397 18.26 11.20 -17.70
C THR A 397 18.68 11.50 -16.24
N GLY A 398 17.93 12.35 -15.53
CA GLY A 398 18.30 12.90 -14.24
C GLY A 398 19.17 14.17 -14.36
N TYR A 399 19.51 14.76 -13.25
CA TYR A 399 20.41 15.90 -13.19
C TYR A 399 21.86 15.43 -13.11
N SER A 400 22.81 16.20 -13.70
CA SER A 400 24.24 15.91 -13.58
C SER A 400 24.70 16.04 -12.12
N ILE A 401 25.76 15.32 -11.76
CA ILE A 401 26.35 15.38 -10.41
C ILE A 401 26.76 16.82 -10.07
N THR A 402 27.26 17.60 -11.05
CA THR A 402 27.60 18.99 -10.87
C THR A 402 26.37 19.83 -10.46
N GLN A 403 25.24 19.67 -11.16
CA GLN A 403 24.01 20.41 -10.83
C GLN A 403 23.49 20.03 -9.42
N LEU A 404 23.51 18.74 -9.08
CA LEU A 404 23.11 18.27 -7.75
C LEU A 404 24.06 18.83 -6.66
N HIS A 405 25.36 18.89 -6.94
CA HIS A 405 26.39 19.42 -6.05
C HIS A 405 26.20 20.93 -5.80
N GLU A 406 26.01 21.73 -6.86
CA GLU A 406 25.75 23.16 -6.76
C GLU A 406 24.55 23.44 -5.85
N VAL A 407 23.46 22.70 -6.02
CA VAL A 407 22.25 22.85 -5.19
C VAL A 407 22.51 22.47 -3.73
N ILE A 408 23.22 21.38 -3.46
CA ILE A 408 23.55 20.99 -2.07
C ILE A 408 24.42 22.02 -1.37
N TYR A 409 25.31 22.70 -2.09
CA TYR A 409 26.20 23.71 -1.53
C TYR A 409 25.48 25.03 -1.20
N LEU A 410 24.21 25.17 -1.54
CA LEU A 410 23.36 26.27 -1.06
C LEU A 410 23.06 26.14 0.45
N LEU A 411 23.15 24.95 1.05
CA LEU A 411 22.86 24.74 2.47
C LEU A 411 23.94 25.33 3.36
#